data_faa153646f1c33f6a6c8d81d6f9faabc
#
_entry.id   faa153646f1c33f6a6c8d81d6f9faabc
#
_cell.length_a   1.000
_cell.length_b   1.000
_cell.length_c   1.000
_cell.angle_alpha   90.00
_cell.angle_beta   90.00
_cell.angle_gamma   90.00
#
_symmetry.space_group_name_H-M   'P 1'
#
loop_
_entity.id
_entity.type
_entity.pdbx_description
1 polymer ?
#
loop_
_entity_poly.entity_id
_entity_poly.type
_entity_poly.pdbx_seq_one_letter_code
_entity_poly.pdbx_strand_id
1 'polypeptide(L)'
;QLIGHAPGENFDINVTFPDPYPNNTDLSGKDAVFNITINYIEEKITPEFDDDFIAENLPDYESAEAYRQSVYDNLYKQNMYNALFQYVVENSEIKDVPEEVVDTVYNERYQYYTSIASMYGVGIDAFLSANGLDEDSFRDMCKTYAGNYLVLQAVMETEGWEMTADIAKESLNFTDEDYEKAVGVYGEPYVMFAASTDYVLGKLSENVTLVEMEEESSEEVSEEASSEVSSEEVSSEEVSTEEASSEAE
;
A
#
# COMPACT_ATOMS: atom_id res chain seq x y z
N GLN A 1 -24.62 -29.72 3.36
CA GLN A 1 -25.31 -30.69 2.46
C GLN A 1 -24.38 -31.15 1.31
N LEU A 2 -23.34 -30.35 0.94
CA LEU A 2 -22.40 -30.72 -0.15
C LEU A 2 -21.32 -31.72 0.30
N ILE A 3 -20.99 -31.74 1.58
CA ILE A 3 -19.92 -32.59 2.13
C ILE A 3 -20.31 -34.06 1.99
N GLY A 4 -19.39 -34.86 1.43
CA GLY A 4 -19.54 -36.30 1.24
C GLY A 4 -19.91 -36.70 -0.19
N HIS A 5 -20.17 -35.72 -1.07
CA HIS A 5 -20.45 -35.94 -2.47
C HIS A 5 -19.18 -35.80 -3.35
N ALA A 6 -19.17 -36.48 -4.49
CA ALA A 6 -18.02 -36.51 -5.42
C ALA A 6 -18.30 -35.73 -6.73
N PRO A 7 -17.28 -35.32 -7.46
CA PRO A 7 -17.44 -34.71 -8.78
C PRO A 7 -18.23 -35.62 -9.73
N GLY A 8 -19.19 -35.03 -10.45
CA GLY A 8 -20.12 -35.73 -11.34
C GLY A 8 -21.44 -36.18 -10.70
N GLU A 9 -21.58 -36.12 -9.38
CA GLU A 9 -22.84 -36.41 -8.73
C GLU A 9 -23.84 -35.27 -8.92
N ASN A 10 -25.13 -35.69 -9.14
CA ASN A 10 -26.26 -34.79 -9.25
C ASN A 10 -27.27 -35.17 -8.16
N PHE A 11 -27.68 -34.17 -7.35
CA PHE A 11 -28.62 -34.38 -6.27
C PHE A 11 -29.35 -33.10 -5.89
N ASP A 12 -30.40 -33.24 -5.11
CA ASP A 12 -31.20 -32.12 -4.62
C ASP A 12 -30.73 -31.71 -3.22
N ILE A 13 -30.59 -30.41 -2.98
CA ILE A 13 -30.39 -29.84 -1.65
C ILE A 13 -31.59 -28.97 -1.26
N ASN A 14 -31.97 -29.05 0.01
CA ASN A 14 -33.03 -28.24 0.57
C ASN A 14 -32.37 -27.05 1.33
N VAL A 15 -32.76 -25.85 0.99
CA VAL A 15 -32.28 -24.64 1.64
C VAL A 15 -33.45 -23.73 1.99
N THR A 16 -33.28 -22.93 3.03
CA THR A 16 -34.21 -21.86 3.39
C THR A 16 -33.49 -20.53 3.21
N PHE A 17 -34.07 -19.63 2.44
CA PHE A 17 -33.52 -18.30 2.27
C PHE A 17 -33.52 -17.53 3.60
N PRO A 18 -32.49 -16.72 3.89
CA PRO A 18 -32.48 -15.88 5.08
C PRO A 18 -33.71 -14.96 5.16
N ASP A 19 -34.09 -14.58 6.36
CA ASP A 19 -35.13 -13.57 6.55
C ASP A 19 -34.59 -12.47 7.51
N PRO A 20 -34.33 -11.25 6.99
CA PRO A 20 -34.57 -10.76 5.63
C PRO A 20 -33.55 -11.24 4.59
N TYR A 21 -33.96 -11.36 3.31
CA TYR A 21 -33.07 -11.57 2.17
C TYR A 21 -33.01 -10.31 1.28
N PRO A 22 -32.01 -9.42 1.47
CA PRO A 22 -31.97 -8.11 0.81
C PRO A 22 -31.90 -8.16 -0.71
N ASN A 23 -31.25 -9.19 -1.29
CA ASN A 23 -31.09 -9.33 -2.73
C ASN A 23 -32.41 -9.64 -3.45
N ASN A 24 -33.37 -10.27 -2.76
CA ASN A 24 -34.72 -10.52 -3.27
C ASN A 24 -35.68 -10.77 -2.12
N THR A 25 -36.42 -9.73 -1.74
CA THR A 25 -37.36 -9.77 -0.61
C THR A 25 -38.50 -10.77 -0.78
N ASP A 26 -38.83 -11.12 -2.03
CA ASP A 26 -39.87 -12.13 -2.31
C ASP A 26 -39.46 -13.54 -1.93
N LEU A 27 -38.15 -13.76 -1.76
CA LEU A 27 -37.60 -15.06 -1.33
C LEU A 27 -37.34 -15.14 0.18
N SER A 28 -37.45 -14.03 0.92
CA SER A 28 -37.17 -14.00 2.36
C SER A 28 -37.96 -15.11 3.10
N GLY A 29 -37.23 -15.92 3.85
CA GLY A 29 -37.77 -17.00 4.66
C GLY A 29 -38.39 -18.17 3.90
N LYS A 30 -38.29 -18.21 2.57
CA LYS A 30 -38.89 -19.30 1.77
C LYS A 30 -37.96 -20.49 1.63
N ASP A 31 -38.56 -21.67 1.68
CA ASP A 31 -37.88 -22.93 1.38
C ASP A 31 -37.73 -23.11 -0.13
N ALA A 32 -36.59 -23.63 -0.56
CA ALA A 32 -36.27 -23.93 -1.94
C ALA A 32 -35.51 -25.26 -2.04
N VAL A 33 -35.68 -25.92 -3.17
CA VAL A 33 -34.93 -27.13 -3.53
C VAL A 33 -34.03 -26.77 -4.72
N PHE A 34 -32.72 -26.95 -4.58
CA PHE A 34 -31.76 -26.75 -5.66
C PHE A 34 -31.31 -28.14 -6.16
N ASN A 35 -31.50 -28.43 -7.43
CA ASN A 35 -30.84 -29.53 -8.09
C ASN A 35 -29.45 -29.10 -8.51
N ILE A 36 -28.43 -29.71 -7.95
CA ILE A 36 -27.04 -29.34 -8.17
C ILE A 36 -26.23 -30.50 -8.75
N THR A 37 -25.19 -30.15 -9.49
CA THR A 37 -24.16 -31.07 -9.96
C THR A 37 -22.81 -30.59 -9.45
N ILE A 38 -22.03 -31.42 -8.76
CA ILE A 38 -20.66 -31.10 -8.39
C ILE A 38 -19.79 -31.29 -9.62
N ASN A 39 -19.25 -30.21 -10.16
CA ASN A 39 -18.37 -30.25 -11.33
C ASN A 39 -16.95 -30.64 -10.93
N TYR A 40 -16.42 -30.03 -9.87
CA TYR A 40 -15.08 -30.30 -9.34
C TYR A 40 -15.00 -29.91 -7.87
N ILE A 41 -14.00 -30.40 -7.19
CA ILE A 41 -13.63 -29.98 -5.82
C ILE A 41 -12.24 -29.37 -5.91
N GLU A 42 -12.11 -28.14 -5.47
CA GLU A 42 -10.82 -27.45 -5.41
C GLU A 42 -10.17 -27.68 -4.05
N GLU A 43 -8.89 -27.96 -4.06
CA GLU A 43 -8.04 -27.97 -2.87
C GLU A 43 -7.03 -26.84 -3.00
N LYS A 44 -7.05 -25.91 -2.06
CA LYS A 44 -6.06 -24.85 -1.99
C LYS A 44 -4.78 -25.40 -1.37
N ILE A 45 -3.79 -25.69 -2.19
CA ILE A 45 -2.45 -26.07 -1.74
C ILE A 45 -1.62 -24.81 -1.56
N THR A 46 -1.17 -24.55 -0.33
CA THR A 46 -0.19 -23.50 -0.05
C THR A 46 1.18 -24.16 -0.08
N PRO A 47 2.07 -23.79 -1.02
CA PRO A 47 3.41 -24.36 -1.07
C PRO A 47 4.22 -23.97 0.17
N GLU A 48 5.19 -24.77 0.53
CA GLU A 48 6.19 -24.42 1.54
C GLU A 48 7.08 -23.30 1.00
N PHE A 49 7.42 -22.34 1.85
CA PHE A 49 8.31 -21.25 1.49
C PHE A 49 9.77 -21.70 1.76
N ASP A 50 10.30 -22.45 0.81
CA ASP A 50 11.63 -23.06 0.81
C ASP A 50 12.47 -22.64 -0.42
N ASP A 51 13.64 -23.22 -0.57
CA ASP A 51 14.55 -22.87 -1.66
C ASP A 51 14.01 -23.32 -3.02
N ASP A 52 13.22 -24.40 -3.08
CA ASP A 52 12.58 -24.86 -4.34
C ASP A 52 11.51 -23.84 -4.78
N PHE A 53 10.70 -23.32 -3.83
CA PHE A 53 9.76 -22.25 -4.10
C PHE A 53 10.46 -20.99 -4.61
N ILE A 54 11.59 -20.60 -3.99
CA ILE A 54 12.39 -19.44 -4.40
C ILE A 54 12.92 -19.62 -5.83
N ALA A 55 13.52 -20.77 -6.12
CA ALA A 55 14.06 -21.06 -7.45
C ALA A 55 13.03 -20.98 -8.56
N GLU A 56 11.77 -21.37 -8.28
CA GLU A 56 10.68 -21.35 -9.24
C GLU A 56 10.02 -19.98 -9.39
N ASN A 57 9.82 -19.25 -8.28
CA ASN A 57 8.97 -18.05 -8.24
C ASN A 57 9.74 -16.74 -8.05
N LEU A 58 10.95 -16.77 -7.49
CA LEU A 58 11.78 -15.62 -7.15
C LEU A 58 13.24 -15.87 -7.53
N PRO A 59 13.55 -16.11 -8.82
CA PRO A 59 14.86 -16.58 -9.28
C PRO A 59 16.03 -15.59 -9.05
N ASP A 60 15.73 -14.35 -8.68
CA ASP A 60 16.74 -13.34 -8.37
C ASP A 60 17.37 -13.56 -6.97
N TYR A 61 16.81 -14.47 -6.16
CA TYR A 61 17.32 -14.82 -4.85
C TYR A 61 17.89 -16.24 -4.82
N GLU A 62 19.00 -16.44 -4.11
CA GLU A 62 19.68 -17.73 -4.05
C GLU A 62 18.98 -18.74 -3.13
N SER A 63 18.20 -18.27 -2.14
CA SER A 63 17.54 -19.11 -1.14
C SER A 63 16.39 -18.38 -0.45
N ALA A 64 15.54 -19.13 0.25
CA ALA A 64 14.49 -18.59 1.09
C ALA A 64 15.05 -17.71 2.24
N GLU A 65 16.22 -18.08 2.76
CA GLU A 65 16.90 -17.27 3.78
C GLU A 65 17.43 -15.96 3.19
N ALA A 66 18.06 -15.98 2.01
CA ALA A 66 18.52 -14.78 1.32
C ALA A 66 17.36 -13.82 1.03
N TYR A 67 16.19 -14.34 0.63
CA TYR A 67 15.00 -13.54 0.46
C TYR A 67 14.52 -12.92 1.78
N ARG A 68 14.40 -13.71 2.85
CA ARG A 68 14.01 -13.18 4.18
C ARG A 68 14.96 -12.10 4.66
N GLN A 69 16.27 -12.30 4.47
CA GLN A 69 17.28 -11.29 4.85
C GLN A 69 17.09 -10.01 4.04
N SER A 70 16.85 -10.10 2.73
CA SER A 70 16.61 -8.91 1.90
C SER A 70 15.35 -8.14 2.32
N VAL A 71 14.30 -8.85 2.69
CA VAL A 71 13.06 -8.24 3.22
C VAL A 71 13.34 -7.56 4.56
N TYR A 72 14.08 -8.24 5.46
CA TYR A 72 14.47 -7.66 6.75
C TYR A 72 15.30 -6.38 6.57
N ASP A 73 16.32 -6.41 5.72
CA ASP A 73 17.20 -5.28 5.47
C ASP A 73 16.45 -4.09 4.87
N ASN A 74 15.51 -4.36 3.96
CA ASN A 74 14.66 -3.33 3.38
C ASN A 74 13.71 -2.69 4.41
N LEU A 75 13.07 -3.52 5.24
CA LEU A 75 12.18 -3.03 6.31
C LEU A 75 12.97 -2.24 7.37
N TYR A 76 14.15 -2.73 7.73
CA TYR A 76 15.04 -2.05 8.67
C TYR A 76 15.46 -0.68 8.13
N LYS A 77 15.93 -0.62 6.87
CA LYS A 77 16.27 0.64 6.19
C LYS A 77 15.07 1.59 6.18
N GLN A 78 13.90 1.10 5.79
CA GLN A 78 12.69 1.91 5.70
C GLN A 78 12.29 2.48 7.08
N ASN A 79 12.29 1.66 8.12
CA ASN A 79 11.97 2.10 9.47
C ASN A 79 12.98 3.12 10.00
N MET A 80 14.26 2.90 9.73
CA MET A 80 15.32 3.85 10.10
C MET A 80 15.14 5.18 9.37
N TYR A 81 14.86 5.17 8.09
CA TYR A 81 14.63 6.38 7.30
C TYR A 81 13.40 7.14 7.78
N ASN A 82 12.32 6.44 8.09
CA ASN A 82 11.12 7.05 8.65
C ASN A 82 11.41 7.74 9.99
N ALA A 83 12.13 7.06 10.88
CA ALA A 83 12.50 7.61 12.19
C ALA A 83 13.44 8.84 12.05
N LEU A 84 14.44 8.76 11.15
CA LEU A 84 15.34 9.88 10.87
C LEU A 84 14.59 11.08 10.28
N PHE A 85 13.72 10.83 9.30
CA PHE A 85 12.93 11.88 8.68
C PHE A 85 12.05 12.59 9.72
N GLN A 86 11.33 11.81 10.52
CA GLN A 86 10.50 12.35 11.59
C GLN A 86 11.33 13.15 12.59
N TYR A 87 12.48 12.62 13.03
CA TYR A 87 13.38 13.31 13.94
C TYR A 87 13.87 14.65 13.36
N VAL A 88 14.30 14.66 12.10
CA VAL A 88 14.80 15.88 11.44
C VAL A 88 13.69 16.92 11.33
N VAL A 89 12.47 16.52 10.91
CA VAL A 89 11.36 17.46 10.77
C VAL A 89 10.90 17.99 12.14
N GLU A 90 10.75 17.15 13.16
CA GLU A 90 10.30 17.54 14.49
C GLU A 90 11.30 18.46 15.23
N ASN A 91 12.60 18.33 14.90
CA ASN A 91 13.64 19.17 15.50
C ASN A 91 14.01 20.37 14.62
N SER A 92 13.23 20.64 13.56
CA SER A 92 13.40 21.78 12.68
C SER A 92 12.33 22.84 12.91
N GLU A 93 12.72 24.12 12.80
CA GLU A 93 11.77 25.23 12.88
C GLU A 93 11.45 25.73 11.45
N ILE A 94 10.25 25.44 10.96
CA ILE A 94 9.77 25.96 9.67
C ILE A 94 9.04 27.28 9.95
N LYS A 95 9.70 28.42 9.62
CA LYS A 95 9.14 29.76 9.89
C LYS A 95 8.12 30.17 8.85
N ASP A 96 8.36 29.86 7.60
CA ASP A 96 7.50 30.17 6.48
C ASP A 96 7.73 29.18 5.34
N VAL A 97 6.68 28.88 4.59
CA VAL A 97 6.75 28.07 3.38
C VAL A 97 6.30 28.96 2.21
N PRO A 98 7.21 29.34 1.31
CA PRO A 98 6.86 30.19 0.19
C PRO A 98 5.75 29.58 -0.68
N GLU A 99 4.76 30.37 -1.06
CA GLU A 99 3.64 29.91 -1.89
C GLU A 99 4.08 29.26 -3.21
N GLU A 100 5.17 29.74 -3.81
CA GLU A 100 5.73 29.15 -5.03
C GLU A 100 6.18 27.69 -4.83
N VAL A 101 6.70 27.36 -3.66
CA VAL A 101 7.09 25.97 -3.31
C VAL A 101 5.84 25.14 -3.07
N VAL A 102 4.83 25.69 -2.38
CA VAL A 102 3.54 25.02 -2.17
C VAL A 102 2.87 24.73 -3.51
N ASP A 103 2.82 25.71 -4.41
CA ASP A 103 2.22 25.55 -5.74
C ASP A 103 2.96 24.50 -6.59
N THR A 104 4.28 24.45 -6.49
CA THR A 104 5.07 23.40 -7.16
C THR A 104 4.69 22.02 -6.64
N VAL A 105 4.71 21.82 -5.34
CA VAL A 105 4.34 20.54 -4.71
C VAL A 105 2.87 20.17 -4.98
N TYR A 106 1.98 21.17 -4.96
CA TYR A 106 0.57 20.96 -5.29
C TYR A 106 0.41 20.43 -6.72
N ASN A 107 1.02 21.06 -7.71
CA ASN A 107 0.91 20.64 -9.10
C ASN A 107 1.48 19.24 -9.32
N GLU A 108 2.62 18.93 -8.70
CA GLU A 108 3.24 17.60 -8.78
C GLU A 108 2.34 16.52 -8.16
N ARG A 109 1.85 16.76 -6.95
CA ARG A 109 0.96 15.82 -6.25
C ARG A 109 -0.38 15.65 -6.97
N TYR A 110 -0.91 16.72 -7.52
CA TYR A 110 -2.15 16.67 -8.29
C TYR A 110 -1.98 15.81 -9.55
N GLN A 111 -0.85 15.95 -10.27
CA GLN A 111 -0.56 15.10 -11.43
C GLN A 111 -0.35 13.64 -11.03
N TYR A 112 0.36 13.38 -9.95
CA TYR A 112 0.58 12.05 -9.42
C TYR A 112 -0.74 11.36 -9.06
N TYR A 113 -1.61 12.02 -8.28
CA TYR A 113 -2.92 11.46 -7.92
C TYR A 113 -3.87 11.35 -9.11
N THR A 114 -3.76 12.23 -10.10
CA THR A 114 -4.51 12.11 -11.37
C THR A 114 -4.11 10.84 -12.12
N SER A 115 -2.81 10.51 -12.14
CA SER A 115 -2.33 9.28 -12.77
C SER A 115 -2.88 8.04 -12.04
N ILE A 116 -2.84 8.04 -10.71
CA ILE A 116 -3.39 6.93 -9.90
C ILE A 116 -4.91 6.82 -10.11
N ALA A 117 -5.66 7.92 -10.03
CA ALA A 117 -7.11 7.93 -10.24
C ALA A 117 -7.49 7.34 -11.61
N SER A 118 -6.70 7.68 -12.65
CA SER A 118 -6.89 7.14 -13.99
C SER A 118 -6.69 5.62 -14.06
N MET A 119 -5.76 5.05 -13.28
CA MET A 119 -5.58 3.60 -13.19
C MET A 119 -6.79 2.88 -12.58
N TYR A 120 -7.51 3.56 -11.68
CA TYR A 120 -8.77 3.07 -11.11
C TYR A 120 -10.01 3.45 -11.92
N GLY A 121 -9.84 4.13 -13.07
CA GLY A 121 -10.95 4.55 -13.93
C GLY A 121 -11.84 5.64 -13.34
N VAL A 122 -11.34 6.41 -12.36
CA VAL A 122 -12.08 7.49 -11.70
C VAL A 122 -11.46 8.85 -11.96
N GLY A 123 -12.24 9.92 -11.78
CA GLY A 123 -11.71 11.29 -11.83
C GLY A 123 -10.97 11.65 -10.54
N ILE A 124 -10.03 12.61 -10.64
CA ILE A 124 -9.21 13.05 -9.50
C ILE A 124 -10.06 13.54 -8.31
N ASP A 125 -11.13 14.30 -8.56
CA ASP A 125 -12.00 14.82 -7.49
C ASP A 125 -12.68 13.69 -6.70
N ALA A 126 -13.16 12.65 -7.42
CA ALA A 126 -13.73 11.47 -6.79
C ALA A 126 -12.68 10.67 -6.01
N PHE A 127 -11.46 10.58 -6.55
CA PHE A 127 -10.35 9.91 -5.88
C PHE A 127 -9.94 10.63 -4.60
N LEU A 128 -9.76 11.95 -4.64
CA LEU A 128 -9.42 12.76 -3.47
C LEU A 128 -10.52 12.67 -2.40
N SER A 129 -11.78 12.82 -2.82
CA SER A 129 -12.94 12.73 -1.91
C SER A 129 -13.06 11.35 -1.25
N ALA A 130 -12.82 10.27 -1.98
CA ALA A 130 -12.79 8.91 -1.43
C ALA A 130 -11.67 8.70 -0.40
N ASN A 131 -10.59 9.49 -0.48
CA ASN A 131 -9.50 9.51 0.50
C ASN A 131 -9.68 10.58 1.60
N GLY A 132 -10.87 11.18 1.71
CA GLY A 132 -11.19 12.18 2.72
C GLY A 132 -10.54 13.54 2.50
N LEU A 133 -10.10 13.84 1.28
CA LEU A 133 -9.46 15.09 0.89
C LEU A 133 -10.41 15.95 0.07
N ASP A 134 -10.58 17.19 0.48
CA ASP A 134 -11.09 18.28 -0.34
C ASP A 134 -9.92 19.17 -0.82
N GLU A 135 -10.23 20.22 -1.60
CA GLU A 135 -9.21 21.10 -2.17
C GLU A 135 -8.35 21.79 -1.09
N ASP A 136 -8.98 22.24 -0.01
CA ASP A 136 -8.29 22.95 1.08
C ASP A 136 -7.37 22.01 1.86
N SER A 137 -7.87 20.86 2.26
CA SER A 137 -7.08 19.83 2.97
C SER A 137 -5.98 19.24 2.09
N PHE A 138 -6.21 19.10 0.80
CA PHE A 138 -5.18 18.70 -0.15
C PHE A 138 -4.08 19.76 -0.25
N ARG A 139 -4.43 21.06 -0.30
CA ARG A 139 -3.44 22.15 -0.31
C ARG A 139 -2.66 22.23 1.00
N ASP A 140 -3.31 22.06 2.14
CA ASP A 140 -2.64 22.01 3.45
C ASP A 140 -1.67 20.84 3.56
N MET A 141 -2.05 19.68 3.04
CA MET A 141 -1.15 18.52 2.91
C MET A 141 0.07 18.87 2.03
N CYS A 142 -0.14 19.51 0.89
CA CYS A 142 0.95 19.95 0.01
C CYS A 142 1.86 20.99 0.67
N LYS A 143 1.31 21.88 1.49
CA LYS A 143 2.09 22.83 2.29
C LYS A 143 2.99 22.14 3.31
N THR A 144 2.49 21.09 3.95
CA THR A 144 3.28 20.24 4.86
C THR A 144 4.44 19.56 4.11
N TYR A 145 4.18 18.97 2.94
CA TYR A 145 5.23 18.39 2.11
C TYR A 145 6.26 19.42 1.64
N ALA A 146 5.81 20.61 1.25
CA ALA A 146 6.69 21.71 0.88
C ALA A 146 7.60 22.13 2.04
N GLY A 147 7.06 22.22 3.25
CA GLY A 147 7.85 22.47 4.46
C GLY A 147 8.91 21.41 4.72
N ASN A 148 8.53 20.13 4.61
CA ASN A 148 9.45 19.01 4.77
C ASN A 148 10.57 19.02 3.71
N TYR A 149 10.24 19.39 2.46
CA TYR A 149 11.23 19.57 1.41
C TYR A 149 12.26 20.66 1.77
N LEU A 150 11.81 21.80 2.26
CA LEU A 150 12.70 22.90 2.69
C LEU A 150 13.62 22.48 3.84
N VAL A 151 13.14 21.62 4.75
CA VAL A 151 13.98 21.07 5.83
C VAL A 151 15.10 20.21 5.26
N LEU A 152 14.80 19.29 4.35
CA LEU A 152 15.83 18.46 3.72
C LEU A 152 16.81 19.29 2.89
N GLN A 153 16.31 20.29 2.17
CA GLN A 153 17.16 21.22 1.44
C GLN A 153 18.10 22.01 2.38
N ALA A 154 17.60 22.48 3.51
CA ALA A 154 18.42 23.17 4.51
C ALA A 154 19.52 22.26 5.11
N VAL A 155 19.23 20.97 5.31
CA VAL A 155 20.25 19.98 5.69
C VAL A 155 21.32 19.87 4.61
N MET A 156 20.92 19.70 3.35
CA MET A 156 21.87 19.63 2.22
C MET A 156 22.73 20.88 2.11
N GLU A 157 22.14 22.08 2.21
CA GLU A 157 22.87 23.35 2.16
C GLU A 157 23.87 23.48 3.32
N THR A 158 23.46 23.06 4.53
CA THR A 158 24.31 23.11 5.73
C THR A 158 25.52 22.18 5.61
N GLU A 159 25.31 21.00 5.07
CA GLU A 159 26.35 19.99 4.86
C GLU A 159 27.14 20.20 3.56
N GLY A 160 26.73 21.13 2.71
CA GLY A 160 27.36 21.39 1.41
C GLY A 160 27.12 20.27 0.40
N TRP A 161 26.01 19.55 0.51
CA TRP A 161 25.61 18.52 -0.43
C TRP A 161 24.82 19.10 -1.59
N GLU A 162 25.16 18.67 -2.80
CA GLU A 162 24.46 19.08 -4.01
C GLU A 162 23.68 17.89 -4.59
N MET A 163 22.45 18.14 -5.05
CA MET A 163 21.67 17.15 -5.77
C MET A 163 21.82 17.36 -7.28
N THR A 164 22.31 16.34 -7.96
CA THR A 164 22.45 16.30 -9.42
C THR A 164 21.66 15.12 -9.98
N ALA A 165 21.39 15.12 -11.28
CA ALA A 165 20.72 14.00 -11.93
C ALA A 165 21.49 12.67 -11.74
N ASP A 166 22.82 12.70 -11.69
CA ASP A 166 23.62 11.50 -11.46
C ASP A 166 23.49 10.99 -10.02
N ILE A 167 23.51 11.88 -9.04
CA ILE A 167 23.26 11.53 -7.63
C ILE A 167 21.82 11.05 -7.46
N ALA A 168 20.85 11.65 -8.14
CA ALA A 168 19.47 11.22 -8.09
C ALA A 168 19.30 9.79 -8.64
N LYS A 169 19.93 9.47 -9.75
CA LYS A 169 19.93 8.10 -10.31
C LYS A 169 20.56 7.10 -9.33
N GLU A 170 21.69 7.45 -8.74
CA GLU A 170 22.37 6.59 -7.77
C GLU A 170 21.50 6.36 -6.53
N SER A 171 20.93 7.42 -5.95
CA SER A 171 20.09 7.34 -4.75
C SER A 171 18.84 6.49 -4.94
N LEU A 172 18.20 6.61 -6.11
CA LEU A 172 16.99 5.86 -6.45
C LEU A 172 17.29 4.50 -7.09
N ASN A 173 18.57 4.16 -7.28
CA ASN A 173 19.00 2.96 -8.00
C ASN A 173 18.38 2.87 -9.42
N PHE A 174 18.33 3.99 -10.12
CA PHE A 174 17.76 4.10 -11.46
C PHE A 174 18.85 3.99 -12.53
N THR A 175 18.52 3.32 -13.63
CA THR A 175 19.24 3.46 -14.89
C THR A 175 18.89 4.80 -15.55
N ASP A 176 19.62 5.21 -16.59
CA ASP A 176 19.28 6.41 -17.38
C ASP A 176 17.85 6.31 -17.94
N GLU A 177 17.44 5.12 -18.43
CA GLU A 177 16.09 4.88 -18.94
C GLU A 177 15.02 4.98 -17.86
N ASP A 178 15.27 4.44 -16.65
CA ASP A 178 14.34 4.56 -15.52
C ASP A 178 14.18 6.02 -15.08
N TYR A 179 15.28 6.76 -15.03
CA TYR A 179 15.25 8.18 -14.68
C TYR A 179 14.45 9.00 -15.71
N GLU A 180 14.72 8.83 -17.01
CA GLU A 180 13.97 9.52 -18.07
C GLU A 180 12.48 9.17 -18.02
N LYS A 181 12.15 7.90 -17.79
CA LYS A 181 10.77 7.42 -17.66
C LYS A 181 10.09 8.03 -16.43
N ALA A 182 10.75 8.06 -15.28
CA ALA A 182 10.23 8.66 -14.06
C ALA A 182 10.01 10.18 -14.23
N VAL A 183 10.97 10.88 -14.83
CA VAL A 183 10.83 12.32 -15.16
C VAL A 183 9.67 12.55 -16.13
N GLY A 184 9.47 11.67 -17.12
CA GLY A 184 8.36 11.78 -18.06
C GLY A 184 6.98 11.57 -17.42
N VAL A 185 6.90 10.77 -16.35
CA VAL A 185 5.63 10.46 -15.65
C VAL A 185 5.35 11.45 -14.52
N TYR A 186 6.36 11.75 -13.71
CA TYR A 186 6.17 12.50 -12.45
C TYR A 186 6.72 13.93 -12.50
N GLY A 187 7.52 14.27 -13.51
CA GLY A 187 8.24 15.52 -13.60
C GLY A 187 9.61 15.49 -12.87
N GLU A 188 10.58 16.22 -13.40
CA GLU A 188 11.93 16.27 -12.84
C GLU A 188 11.96 16.78 -11.38
N PRO A 189 11.21 17.84 -10.98
CA PRO A 189 11.21 18.31 -9.60
C PRO A 189 10.77 17.23 -8.59
N TYR A 190 9.77 16.41 -8.94
CA TYR A 190 9.33 15.31 -8.10
C TYR A 190 10.41 14.22 -7.94
N VAL A 191 11.05 13.83 -9.05
CA VAL A 191 12.12 12.82 -9.04
C VAL A 191 13.31 13.32 -8.22
N MET A 192 13.71 14.58 -8.39
CA MET A 192 14.78 15.21 -7.61
C MET A 192 14.42 15.29 -6.12
N PHE A 193 13.18 15.61 -5.78
CA PHE A 193 12.72 15.60 -4.38
C PHE A 193 12.78 14.20 -3.76
N ALA A 194 12.26 13.17 -4.44
CA ALA A 194 12.32 11.80 -3.98
C ALA A 194 13.77 11.34 -3.77
N ALA A 195 14.65 11.66 -4.73
CA ALA A 195 16.08 11.37 -4.64
C ALA A 195 16.75 12.11 -3.48
N SER A 196 16.42 13.39 -3.26
CA SER A 196 16.95 14.17 -2.14
C SER A 196 16.59 13.57 -0.80
N THR A 197 15.37 13.06 -0.67
CA THR A 197 14.93 12.40 0.56
C THR A 197 15.76 11.16 0.83
N ASP A 198 15.90 10.26 -0.14
CA ASP A 198 16.68 9.03 0.02
C ASP A 198 18.17 9.33 0.25
N TYR A 199 18.74 10.30 -0.49
CA TYR A 199 20.12 10.71 -0.34
C TYR A 199 20.44 11.28 1.05
N VAL A 200 19.63 12.24 1.52
CA VAL A 200 19.82 12.88 2.84
C VAL A 200 19.68 11.85 3.95
N LEU A 201 18.63 11.03 3.91
CA LEU A 201 18.41 10.02 4.93
C LEU A 201 19.49 8.94 4.89
N GLY A 202 19.95 8.55 3.70
CA GLY A 202 21.09 7.67 3.52
C GLY A 202 22.37 8.22 4.17
N LYS A 203 22.70 9.47 3.91
CA LYS A 203 23.85 10.15 4.50
C LYS A 203 23.74 10.30 6.02
N LEU A 204 22.57 10.63 6.52
CA LEU A 204 22.34 10.73 7.96
C LEU A 204 22.47 9.35 8.63
N SER A 205 21.97 8.30 8.00
CA SER A 205 22.01 6.93 8.54
C SER A 205 23.42 6.41 8.73
N GLU A 206 24.40 6.87 7.95
CA GLU A 206 25.82 6.49 8.11
C GLU A 206 26.38 6.88 9.48
N ASN A 207 25.79 7.90 10.15
CA ASN A 207 26.26 8.47 11.40
C ASN A 207 25.35 8.19 12.60
N VAL A 208 24.32 7.33 12.42
CA VAL A 208 23.34 7.00 13.45
C VAL A 208 23.63 5.62 14.03
N THR A 209 23.62 5.53 15.34
CA THR A 209 23.59 4.25 16.04
C THR A 209 22.19 4.03 16.59
N LEU A 210 21.50 3.00 16.10
CA LEU A 210 20.22 2.58 16.68
C LEU A 210 20.52 1.97 18.06
N VAL A 211 19.90 2.54 19.08
CA VAL A 211 19.88 1.95 20.42
C VAL A 211 18.60 1.13 20.49
N GLU A 212 18.71 -0.17 20.64
CA GLU A 212 17.57 -1.02 20.97
C GLU A 212 17.00 -0.52 22.30
N MET A 213 15.76 -0.05 22.29
CA MET A 213 15.05 0.16 23.55
C MET A 213 14.78 -1.21 24.13
N GLU A 214 15.33 -1.48 25.32
CA GLU A 214 14.89 -2.63 26.09
C GLU A 214 13.38 -2.54 26.23
N GLU A 215 12.65 -3.52 25.69
CA GLU A 215 11.22 -3.65 25.95
C GLU A 215 11.08 -3.73 27.47
N GLU A 216 10.56 -2.67 28.09
CA GLU A 216 10.03 -2.78 29.44
C GLU A 216 8.97 -3.87 29.38
N SER A 217 9.29 -5.03 29.95
CA SER A 217 8.41 -6.16 30.03
C SER A 217 7.12 -5.73 30.73
N SER A 218 6.08 -5.50 29.95
CA SER A 218 4.72 -5.35 30.46
C SER A 218 4.17 -6.74 30.81
N GLU A 219 4.85 -7.42 31.73
CA GLU A 219 4.28 -8.51 32.51
C GLU A 219 3.58 -7.90 33.72
N GLU A 220 2.41 -7.33 33.52
CA GLU A 220 1.38 -7.16 34.57
C GLU A 220 0.13 -6.45 33.99
N VAL A 221 -0.56 -7.01 33.01
CA VAL A 221 -2.02 -6.85 32.84
C VAL A 221 -2.54 -7.94 31.88
N SER A 222 -2.75 -9.14 32.38
CA SER A 222 -3.59 -10.11 31.68
C SER A 222 -4.12 -11.22 32.60
N GLU A 223 -4.88 -10.82 33.62
CA GLU A 223 -5.74 -11.76 34.34
C GLU A 223 -7.12 -11.16 34.68
N GLU A 224 -7.72 -10.33 33.82
CA GLU A 224 -9.14 -9.98 33.93
C GLU A 224 -9.72 -9.44 32.62
N ALA A 225 -9.74 -10.22 31.56
CA ALA A 225 -10.66 -9.97 30.43
C ALA A 225 -10.77 -11.18 29.50
N SER A 226 -11.14 -12.34 30.05
CA SER A 226 -11.60 -13.46 29.25
C SER A 226 -13.07 -13.71 29.52
N SER A 227 -13.93 -12.83 29.03
CA SER A 227 -15.33 -13.12 28.73
C SER A 227 -15.91 -11.98 27.88
N GLU A 228 -16.50 -12.38 26.74
CA GLU A 228 -17.27 -11.55 25.81
C GLU A 228 -16.50 -10.79 24.71
N VAL A 229 -16.10 -11.46 23.66
CA VAL A 229 -16.28 -10.96 22.30
C VAL A 229 -16.80 -12.07 21.42
N SER A 230 -18.07 -11.95 21.08
CA SER A 230 -18.74 -12.71 20.04
C SER A 230 -18.20 -12.33 18.67
N SER A 231 -18.05 -13.34 17.84
CA SER A 231 -17.69 -13.29 16.43
C SER A 231 -18.58 -12.33 15.62
N GLU A 232 -18.00 -11.28 15.05
CA GLU A 232 -18.53 -10.61 13.85
C GLU A 232 -17.66 -10.99 12.65
N GLU A 233 -18.23 -11.80 11.78
CA GLU A 233 -17.68 -12.14 10.47
C GLU A 233 -17.74 -10.90 9.57
N VAL A 234 -16.56 -10.47 9.10
CA VAL A 234 -16.47 -9.49 8.01
C VAL A 234 -16.55 -10.25 6.70
N SER A 235 -17.71 -10.18 6.03
CA SER A 235 -17.90 -10.72 4.69
C SER A 235 -17.21 -9.82 3.65
N SER A 236 -16.26 -10.39 2.92
CA SER A 236 -15.70 -9.80 1.71
C SER A 236 -16.70 -9.92 0.56
N GLU A 237 -17.20 -8.80 0.05
CA GLU A 237 -17.99 -8.75 -1.18
C GLU A 237 -17.07 -8.89 -2.40
N GLU A 238 -17.26 -9.97 -3.13
CA GLU A 238 -16.71 -10.12 -4.48
C GLU A 238 -17.60 -9.36 -5.48
N VAL A 239 -16.97 -8.43 -6.21
CA VAL A 239 -17.61 -7.74 -7.35
C VAL A 239 -17.47 -8.64 -8.58
N SER A 240 -18.57 -9.28 -8.99
CA SER A 240 -18.65 -9.97 -10.28
C SER A 240 -18.96 -8.97 -11.39
N THR A 241 -18.07 -8.90 -12.38
CA THR A 241 -18.31 -8.16 -13.64
C THR A 241 -19.25 -8.97 -14.54
N GLU A 242 -20.45 -8.46 -14.80
CA GLU A 242 -21.31 -8.93 -15.89
C GLU A 242 -20.87 -8.29 -17.21
N GLU A 243 -20.50 -9.15 -18.17
CA GLU A 243 -20.40 -8.77 -19.58
C GLU A 243 -21.80 -8.58 -20.19
N ALA A 244 -22.10 -7.35 -20.56
CA ALA A 244 -23.27 -7.07 -21.39
C ALA A 244 -22.90 -7.18 -22.88
N SER A 245 -23.26 -8.28 -23.51
CA SER A 245 -23.29 -8.38 -24.97
C SER A 245 -24.57 -7.74 -25.50
N SER A 246 -24.43 -6.63 -26.21
CA SER A 246 -25.50 -6.05 -27.04
C SER A 246 -25.43 -6.64 -28.43
N GLU A 247 -26.39 -7.44 -28.83
CA GLU A 247 -26.69 -7.67 -30.23
C GLU A 247 -27.76 -6.68 -30.69
N ALA A 248 -27.44 -6.08 -31.83
CA ALA A 248 -28.31 -5.14 -32.55
C ALA A 248 -29.34 -5.87 -33.40
N GLU A 249 -30.52 -5.35 -33.45
CA GLU A 249 -31.33 -5.21 -34.68
C GLU A 249 -32.02 -3.85 -34.66
#